data_1cdd3e595013ce7fdb1fccecb595004d
#
_entry.id   1cdd3e595013ce7fdb1fccecb595004d
#
_cell.length_a   1.000
_cell.length_b   1.000
_cell.length_c   1.000
_cell.angle_alpha   90.00
_cell.angle_beta   90.00
_cell.angle_gamma   90.00
#
_symmetry.space_group_name_H-M   'P 1'
#
loop_
_entity.id
_entity.type
_entity.pdbx_description
1 polymer ?
#
loop_
_entity_poly.entity_id
_entity_poly.type
_entity_poly.pdbx_seq_one_letter_code
_entity_poly.pdbx_strand_id
1 'polypeptide(L)'
;MNKRMHISNGNKRILQIAVPSIISNITVPLLGLVDVTIVGHLGSAAYIGAIAVGGMLFNIIYWIFGFLRMGTSGMTSQAFGQRNLEEVTKLLLRSVGVGLFIALCLMTLQYPIPKAAFAFIQTSDEVERLATLYFRICIWGAPAMLGLYGFAGWFIGMQNSRFPMYIAITQNIVNILASLCFVFLFGMKVEGVALGTLIAQYAGFLMALLLWLRYYKQLRKRVHWRGIWQKQAMYRFFQVNRDIFLRTLCLVAVTMFFTSAGAAQGEIVLAVNTLLMQLFTLFSYIMDGFAYAGEALAGRYIGAGNRMELHRTVRQLFGWGVGLSAGFTLLYGIGGQSFLGLLTNESSVIQEADTYFYWVLAIPLAGFSAFLWDGIFIGATATRQMLFSMFIASASFFLTYYIFQGVMGNHALWMAFIIYLSLRGLVQAFLAKKIVH
;
A
#
# COMPACT_ATOMS: atom_id res chain seq x y z
N MET A 1 9.62 -19.61 33.84
CA MET A 1 8.70 -20.22 32.85
C MET A 1 7.67 -19.26 32.28
N ASN A 2 7.01 -18.41 33.08
CA ASN A 2 5.96 -17.46 32.60
C ASN A 2 6.45 -16.44 31.56
N LYS A 3 7.67 -15.89 31.66
CA LYS A 3 8.15 -14.84 30.75
C LYS A 3 8.38 -15.34 29.31
N ARG A 4 8.89 -16.57 29.13
CA ARG A 4 9.07 -17.19 27.78
C ARG A 4 7.72 -17.55 27.12
N MET A 5 6.76 -18.04 27.90
CA MET A 5 5.43 -18.39 27.38
C MET A 5 4.63 -17.16 26.93
N HIS A 6 4.77 -16.04 27.64
CA HIS A 6 4.19 -14.74 27.25
C HIS A 6 4.84 -14.13 26.00
N ILE A 7 6.17 -14.26 25.85
CA ILE A 7 6.91 -13.80 24.65
C ILE A 7 6.47 -14.57 23.41
N SER A 8 6.34 -15.89 23.54
CA SER A 8 5.83 -16.76 22.47
C SER A 8 4.42 -16.35 22.00
N ASN A 9 3.51 -16.01 22.93
CA ASN A 9 2.15 -15.58 22.58
C ASN A 9 2.12 -14.22 21.88
N GLY A 10 2.99 -13.26 22.23
CA GLY A 10 3.07 -11.97 21.58
C GLY A 10 3.57 -12.10 20.13
N ASN A 11 4.66 -12.83 19.91
CA ASN A 11 5.19 -13.09 18.58
C ASN A 11 4.18 -13.85 17.71
N LYS A 12 3.45 -14.81 18.25
CA LYS A 12 2.40 -15.54 17.55
C LYS A 12 1.30 -14.59 17.06
N ARG A 13 0.86 -13.61 17.89
CA ARG A 13 -0.13 -12.61 17.50
C ARG A 13 0.37 -11.71 16.37
N ILE A 14 1.61 -11.26 16.45
CA ILE A 14 2.25 -10.46 15.39
C ILE A 14 2.23 -11.23 14.08
N LEU A 15 2.73 -12.47 14.07
CA LEU A 15 2.79 -13.30 12.86
C LEU A 15 1.41 -13.68 12.32
N GLN A 16 0.41 -13.86 13.17
CA GLN A 16 -0.97 -14.15 12.75
C GLN A 16 -1.59 -12.98 11.95
N ILE A 17 -1.10 -11.75 12.14
CA ILE A 17 -1.53 -10.59 11.37
C ILE A 17 -0.54 -10.33 10.23
N ALA A 18 0.76 -10.36 10.49
CA ALA A 18 1.79 -10.02 9.51
C ALA A 18 1.82 -10.99 8.31
N VAL A 19 1.81 -12.29 8.56
CA VAL A 19 1.95 -13.29 7.47
C VAL A 19 0.79 -13.23 6.47
N PRO A 20 -0.49 -13.24 6.87
CA PRO A 20 -1.57 -13.08 5.91
C PRO A 20 -1.54 -11.72 5.18
N SER A 21 -1.11 -10.67 5.86
CA SER A 21 -0.96 -9.33 5.25
C SER A 21 0.15 -9.30 4.20
N ILE A 22 1.28 -9.96 4.44
CA ILE A 22 2.37 -10.12 3.46
C ILE A 22 1.86 -10.86 2.23
N ILE A 23 1.15 -11.97 2.42
CA ILE A 23 0.56 -12.74 1.31
C ILE A 23 -0.39 -11.85 0.50
N SER A 24 -1.25 -11.09 1.17
CA SER A 24 -2.16 -10.14 0.52
C SER A 24 -1.39 -9.09 -0.31
N ASN A 25 -0.33 -8.50 0.24
CA ASN A 25 0.47 -7.47 -0.43
C ASN A 25 1.20 -8.01 -1.67
N ILE A 26 1.74 -9.23 -1.59
CA ILE A 26 2.44 -9.86 -2.73
C ILE A 26 1.48 -10.25 -3.85
N THR A 27 0.22 -10.57 -3.53
CA THR A 27 -0.77 -10.95 -4.57
C THR A 27 -1.23 -9.78 -5.41
N VAL A 28 -1.17 -8.54 -4.92
CA VAL A 28 -1.64 -7.34 -5.66
C VAL A 28 -0.88 -7.12 -6.97
N PRO A 29 0.47 -7.10 -7.02
CA PRO A 29 1.20 -6.91 -8.27
C PRO A 29 1.05 -8.08 -9.25
N LEU A 30 0.68 -9.27 -8.79
CA LEU A 30 0.43 -10.41 -9.67
C LEU A 30 -0.76 -10.18 -10.61
N LEU A 31 -1.77 -9.43 -10.18
CA LEU A 31 -2.91 -9.03 -11.02
C LEU A 31 -2.44 -8.30 -12.28
N GLY A 32 -1.63 -7.26 -12.13
CA GLY A 32 -1.12 -6.49 -13.27
C GLY A 32 -0.22 -7.31 -14.19
N LEU A 33 0.59 -8.21 -13.63
CA LEU A 33 1.43 -9.11 -14.44
C LEU A 33 0.61 -10.07 -15.28
N VAL A 34 -0.45 -10.63 -14.72
CA VAL A 34 -1.35 -11.54 -15.45
C VAL A 34 -2.06 -10.80 -16.57
N ASP A 35 -2.59 -9.61 -16.30
CA ASP A 35 -3.29 -8.80 -17.30
C ASP A 35 -2.36 -8.47 -18.49
N VAL A 36 -1.14 -8.01 -18.21
CA VAL A 36 -0.13 -7.73 -19.24
C VAL A 36 0.26 -9.01 -20.01
N THR A 37 0.39 -10.13 -19.31
CA THR A 37 0.72 -11.42 -19.95
C THR A 37 -0.39 -11.86 -20.92
N ILE A 38 -1.66 -11.76 -20.51
CA ILE A 38 -2.80 -12.13 -21.36
C ILE A 38 -2.82 -11.31 -22.64
N VAL A 39 -2.68 -9.98 -22.55
CA VAL A 39 -2.70 -9.12 -23.74
C VAL A 39 -1.42 -9.22 -24.56
N GLY A 40 -0.30 -9.58 -23.94
CA GLY A 40 0.97 -9.83 -24.62
C GLY A 40 0.89 -10.94 -25.69
N HIS A 41 -0.06 -11.87 -25.54
CA HIS A 41 -0.32 -12.95 -26.51
C HIS A 41 -1.32 -12.55 -27.62
N LEU A 42 -1.82 -11.32 -27.61
CA LEU A 42 -2.77 -10.84 -28.63
C LEU A 42 -2.11 -10.19 -29.86
N GLY A 43 -0.79 -10.15 -29.89
CA GLY A 43 -0.02 -9.76 -31.09
C GLY A 43 0.05 -8.25 -31.38
N SER A 44 -0.28 -7.38 -30.41
CA SER A 44 -0.14 -5.92 -30.56
C SER A 44 0.51 -5.29 -29.34
N ALA A 45 1.59 -4.54 -29.57
CA ALA A 45 2.27 -3.75 -28.53
C ALA A 45 1.36 -2.66 -27.94
N ALA A 46 0.40 -2.15 -28.73
CA ALA A 46 -0.54 -1.13 -28.28
C ALA A 46 -1.46 -1.64 -27.14
N TYR A 47 -1.81 -2.93 -27.11
CA TYR A 47 -2.60 -3.53 -26.04
C TYR A 47 -1.83 -3.56 -24.73
N ILE A 48 -0.54 -3.93 -24.78
CA ILE A 48 0.35 -3.93 -23.61
C ILE A 48 0.49 -2.51 -23.08
N GLY A 49 0.77 -1.54 -23.96
CA GLY A 49 0.88 -0.13 -23.61
C GLY A 49 -0.40 0.43 -22.96
N ALA A 50 -1.56 0.09 -23.52
CA ALA A 50 -2.84 0.54 -23.00
C ALA A 50 -3.13 0.05 -21.58
N ILE A 51 -2.86 -1.24 -21.29
CA ILE A 51 -3.05 -1.81 -19.95
C ILE A 51 -2.01 -1.28 -18.97
N ALA A 52 -0.76 -1.09 -19.41
CA ALA A 52 0.29 -0.50 -18.58
C ALA A 52 -0.08 0.93 -18.14
N VAL A 53 -0.50 1.77 -19.09
CA VAL A 53 -0.90 3.17 -18.78
C VAL A 53 -2.20 3.23 -17.99
N GLY A 54 -3.22 2.47 -18.39
CA GLY A 54 -4.50 2.41 -17.68
C GLY A 54 -4.33 1.88 -16.25
N GLY A 55 -3.54 0.82 -16.06
CA GLY A 55 -3.20 0.27 -14.75
C GLY A 55 -2.43 1.24 -13.87
N MET A 56 -1.48 1.98 -14.45
CA MET A 56 -0.74 3.03 -13.74
C MET A 56 -1.67 4.12 -13.19
N LEU A 57 -2.63 4.59 -13.99
CA LEU A 57 -3.61 5.58 -13.56
C LEU A 57 -4.43 5.08 -12.36
N PHE A 58 -4.92 3.86 -12.40
CA PHE A 58 -5.66 3.27 -11.27
C PHE A 58 -4.79 3.03 -10.06
N ASN A 59 -3.54 2.61 -10.23
CA ASN A 59 -2.61 2.43 -9.12
C ASN A 59 -2.39 3.75 -8.37
N ILE A 60 -2.21 4.87 -9.08
CA ILE A 60 -2.06 6.20 -8.47
C ILE A 60 -3.36 6.59 -7.75
N ILE A 61 -4.52 6.47 -8.41
CA ILE A 61 -5.82 6.82 -7.81
C ILE A 61 -6.06 6.01 -6.53
N TYR A 62 -5.96 4.70 -6.59
CA TYR A 62 -6.23 3.85 -5.43
C TYR A 62 -5.18 3.98 -4.33
N TRP A 63 -3.93 4.26 -4.67
CA TRP A 63 -2.91 4.55 -3.67
C TRP A 63 -3.23 5.82 -2.87
N ILE A 64 -3.66 6.88 -3.56
CA ILE A 64 -4.10 8.13 -2.92
C ILE A 64 -5.26 7.87 -1.95
N PHE A 65 -6.24 7.06 -2.33
CA PHE A 65 -7.38 6.72 -1.49
C PHE A 65 -7.12 5.61 -0.47
N GLY A 66 -5.91 5.07 -0.41
CA GLY A 66 -5.48 4.08 0.60
C GLY A 66 -5.64 4.55 2.05
N PHE A 67 -5.80 5.86 2.28
CA PHE A 67 -6.09 6.43 3.59
C PHE A 67 -7.39 5.86 4.21
N LEU A 68 -8.39 5.49 3.38
CA LEU A 68 -9.63 4.87 3.87
C LEU A 68 -9.34 3.58 4.62
N ARG A 69 -8.45 2.72 4.09
CA ARG A 69 -8.04 1.49 4.77
C ARG A 69 -7.29 1.79 6.07
N MET A 70 -6.29 2.66 6.00
CA MET A 70 -5.40 2.97 7.13
C MET A 70 -6.17 3.65 8.27
N GLY A 71 -6.93 4.70 7.97
CA GLY A 71 -7.72 5.43 8.98
C GLY A 71 -8.79 4.55 9.63
N THR A 72 -9.46 3.72 8.84
CA THR A 72 -10.46 2.78 9.36
C THR A 72 -9.83 1.74 10.28
N SER A 73 -8.69 1.18 9.92
CA SER A 73 -8.02 0.18 10.74
C SER A 73 -7.55 0.76 12.08
N GLY A 74 -6.91 1.92 12.09
CA GLY A 74 -6.46 2.57 13.33
C GLY A 74 -7.61 2.89 14.28
N MET A 75 -8.67 3.52 13.79
CA MET A 75 -9.84 3.84 14.60
C MET A 75 -10.59 2.59 15.08
N THR A 76 -10.74 1.58 14.22
CA THR A 76 -11.41 0.32 14.58
C THR A 76 -10.63 -0.45 15.64
N SER A 77 -9.29 -0.53 15.52
CA SER A 77 -8.47 -1.22 16.50
C SER A 77 -8.55 -0.59 17.89
N GLN A 78 -8.62 0.73 17.97
CA GLN A 78 -8.83 1.43 19.26
C GLN A 78 -10.22 1.17 19.83
N ALA A 79 -11.28 1.33 19.03
CA ALA A 79 -12.65 1.05 19.47
C ALA A 79 -12.82 -0.41 19.91
N PHE A 80 -12.15 -1.34 19.22
CA PHE A 80 -12.11 -2.75 19.61
C PHE A 80 -11.39 -2.95 20.94
N GLY A 81 -10.26 -2.27 21.16
CA GLY A 81 -9.55 -2.27 22.45
C GLY A 81 -10.39 -1.73 23.61
N GLN A 82 -11.15 -0.68 23.36
CA GLN A 82 -12.12 -0.10 24.29
C GLN A 82 -13.35 -0.97 24.56
N ARG A 83 -13.51 -2.08 23.81
CA ARG A 83 -14.72 -2.92 23.80
C ARG A 83 -15.99 -2.18 23.38
N ASN A 84 -15.85 -1.07 22.65
CA ASN A 84 -16.95 -0.29 22.11
C ASN A 84 -17.42 -0.87 20.78
N LEU A 85 -18.18 -1.96 20.85
CA LEU A 85 -18.64 -2.70 19.67
C LEU A 85 -19.61 -1.92 18.80
N GLU A 86 -20.30 -0.93 19.37
CA GLU A 86 -21.18 -0.04 18.63
C GLU A 86 -20.35 0.88 17.71
N GLU A 87 -19.30 1.53 18.24
CA GLU A 87 -18.42 2.38 17.44
C GLU A 87 -17.65 1.57 16.40
N VAL A 88 -17.22 0.34 16.73
CA VAL A 88 -16.62 -0.58 15.77
C VAL A 88 -17.50 -0.78 14.54
N THR A 89 -18.80 -0.97 14.74
CA THR A 89 -19.75 -1.17 13.64
C THR A 89 -20.01 0.13 12.86
N LYS A 90 -20.14 1.24 13.58
CA LYS A 90 -20.33 2.58 12.97
C LYS A 90 -19.12 2.98 12.10
N LEU A 91 -17.90 2.63 12.51
CA LEU A 91 -16.68 2.90 11.74
C LEU A 91 -16.68 2.17 10.39
N LEU A 92 -17.13 0.91 10.35
CA LEU A 92 -17.27 0.20 9.09
C LEU A 92 -18.26 0.91 8.15
N LEU A 93 -19.46 1.20 8.65
CA LEU A 93 -20.51 1.84 7.85
C LEU A 93 -20.09 3.23 7.37
N ARG A 94 -19.42 3.99 8.23
CA ARG A 94 -18.87 5.32 7.92
C ARG A 94 -17.81 5.23 6.82
N SER A 95 -16.87 4.31 6.96
CA SER A 95 -15.80 4.11 5.98
C SER A 95 -16.32 3.64 4.63
N VAL A 96 -17.18 2.64 4.61
CA VAL A 96 -17.81 2.14 3.37
C VAL A 96 -18.66 3.24 2.73
N GLY A 97 -19.45 3.97 3.51
CA GLY A 97 -20.29 5.07 3.01
C GLY A 97 -19.47 6.20 2.39
N VAL A 98 -18.39 6.62 3.05
CA VAL A 98 -17.46 7.63 2.50
C VAL A 98 -16.76 7.10 1.25
N GLY A 99 -16.33 5.84 1.27
CA GLY A 99 -15.73 5.18 0.09
C GLY A 99 -16.66 5.16 -1.11
N LEU A 100 -17.92 4.79 -0.91
CA LEU A 100 -18.94 4.82 -1.97
C LEU A 100 -19.20 6.23 -2.49
N PHE A 101 -19.25 7.22 -1.61
CA PHE A 101 -19.40 8.62 -2.03
C PHE A 101 -18.23 9.08 -2.90
N ILE A 102 -16.99 8.79 -2.50
CA ILE A 102 -15.79 9.12 -3.30
C ILE A 102 -15.83 8.38 -4.64
N ALA A 103 -16.25 7.12 -4.65
CA ALA A 103 -16.38 6.33 -5.87
C ALA A 103 -17.38 6.96 -6.86
N LEU A 104 -18.52 7.44 -6.36
CA LEU A 104 -19.48 8.16 -7.20
C LEU A 104 -18.88 9.44 -7.79
N CYS A 105 -18.10 10.19 -7.01
CA CYS A 105 -17.38 11.36 -7.52
C CYS A 105 -16.37 10.97 -8.61
N LEU A 106 -15.60 9.90 -8.42
CA LEU A 106 -14.67 9.40 -9.44
C LEU A 106 -15.39 8.97 -10.72
N MET A 107 -16.54 8.30 -10.60
CA MET A 107 -17.33 7.90 -11.75
C MET A 107 -17.88 9.10 -12.53
N THR A 108 -18.26 10.18 -11.87
CA THR A 108 -18.66 11.43 -12.56
C THR A 108 -17.50 12.09 -13.29
N LEU A 109 -16.27 11.89 -12.78
CA LEU A 109 -15.04 12.42 -13.35
C LEU A 109 -14.38 11.48 -14.39
N GLN A 110 -15.06 10.44 -14.84
CA GLN A 110 -14.52 9.45 -15.79
C GLN A 110 -14.07 10.02 -17.14
N TYR A 111 -14.62 11.16 -17.56
CA TYR A 111 -14.20 11.84 -18.80
C TYR A 111 -13.02 12.80 -18.59
N PRO A 112 -13.02 13.70 -17.59
CA PRO A 112 -11.91 14.65 -17.41
C PRO A 112 -10.62 13.99 -16.90
N ILE A 113 -10.68 12.90 -16.13
CA ILE A 113 -9.47 12.28 -15.57
C ILE A 113 -8.53 11.76 -16.67
N PRO A 114 -8.96 10.90 -17.62
CA PRO A 114 -8.08 10.44 -18.70
C PRO A 114 -7.58 11.60 -19.55
N LYS A 115 -8.45 12.57 -19.88
CA LYS A 115 -8.07 13.74 -20.66
C LYS A 115 -6.97 14.57 -19.99
N ALA A 116 -7.08 14.78 -18.68
CA ALA A 116 -6.04 15.46 -17.93
C ALA A 116 -4.74 14.64 -17.85
N ALA A 117 -4.84 13.31 -17.66
CA ALA A 117 -3.69 12.42 -17.59
C ALA A 117 -2.89 12.43 -18.89
N PHE A 118 -3.56 12.31 -20.05
CA PHE A 118 -2.93 12.31 -21.37
C PHE A 118 -2.41 13.67 -21.81
N ALA A 119 -2.80 14.77 -21.15
CA ALA A 119 -2.12 16.05 -21.33
C ALA A 119 -0.66 16.03 -20.83
N PHE A 120 -0.33 15.13 -19.93
CA PHE A 120 1.03 14.96 -19.37
C PHE A 120 1.74 13.71 -19.87
N ILE A 121 0.99 12.65 -20.20
CA ILE A 121 1.54 11.39 -20.67
C ILE A 121 1.52 11.38 -22.20
N GLN A 122 2.70 11.39 -22.80
CA GLN A 122 2.83 11.31 -24.26
C GLN A 122 2.85 9.84 -24.69
N THR A 123 1.85 9.45 -25.48
CA THR A 123 1.70 8.12 -26.06
C THR A 123 1.20 8.22 -27.51
N SER A 124 1.14 7.10 -28.22
CA SER A 124 0.48 7.05 -29.53
C SER A 124 -1.04 7.19 -29.38
N ASP A 125 -1.70 7.72 -30.39
CA ASP A 125 -3.17 7.90 -30.42
C ASP A 125 -3.92 6.58 -30.15
N GLU A 126 -3.37 5.46 -30.65
CA GLU A 126 -3.97 4.14 -30.44
C GLU A 126 -3.89 3.71 -28.98
N VAL A 127 -2.73 3.89 -28.33
CA VAL A 127 -2.55 3.58 -26.89
C VAL A 127 -3.45 4.47 -26.04
N GLU A 128 -3.53 5.77 -26.35
CA GLU A 128 -4.40 6.71 -25.63
C GLU A 128 -5.87 6.29 -25.72
N ARG A 129 -6.33 5.93 -26.92
CA ARG A 129 -7.71 5.48 -27.14
C ARG A 129 -8.03 4.21 -26.36
N LEU A 130 -7.14 3.22 -26.41
CA LEU A 130 -7.33 1.94 -25.73
C LEU A 130 -7.20 2.06 -24.22
N ALA A 131 -6.26 2.86 -23.72
CA ALA A 131 -6.11 3.12 -22.28
C ALA A 131 -7.31 3.90 -21.73
N THR A 132 -7.87 4.83 -22.50
CA THR A 132 -9.11 5.53 -22.15
C THR A 132 -10.29 4.57 -22.07
N LEU A 133 -10.39 3.64 -23.01
CA LEU A 133 -11.43 2.60 -23.00
C LEU A 133 -11.29 1.70 -21.77
N TYR A 134 -10.07 1.22 -21.48
CA TYR A 134 -9.76 0.45 -20.28
C TYR A 134 -10.17 1.22 -19.01
N PHE A 135 -9.80 2.49 -18.93
CA PHE A 135 -10.15 3.36 -17.79
C PHE A 135 -11.66 3.48 -17.61
N ARG A 136 -12.42 3.73 -18.69
CA ARG A 136 -13.89 3.89 -18.63
C ARG A 136 -14.60 2.62 -18.18
N ILE A 137 -14.07 1.46 -18.48
CA ILE A 137 -14.62 0.19 -18.01
C ILE A 137 -14.27 -0.01 -16.53
N CYS A 138 -13.00 0.12 -16.18
CA CYS A 138 -12.51 -0.17 -14.82
C CYS A 138 -12.98 0.83 -13.77
N ILE A 139 -13.31 2.09 -14.14
CA ILE A 139 -13.79 3.10 -13.18
C ILE A 139 -15.11 2.70 -12.50
N TRP A 140 -15.93 1.87 -13.16
CA TRP A 140 -17.14 1.31 -12.57
C TRP A 140 -16.86 0.35 -11.41
N GLY A 141 -15.63 -0.10 -11.26
CA GLY A 141 -15.16 -0.85 -10.12
C GLY A 141 -14.77 -0.01 -8.90
N ALA A 142 -14.74 1.32 -9.02
CA ALA A 142 -14.38 2.20 -7.91
C ALA A 142 -15.26 2.01 -6.66
N PRO A 143 -16.59 1.83 -6.73
CA PRO A 143 -17.41 1.52 -5.57
C PRO A 143 -16.97 0.24 -4.85
N ALA A 144 -16.67 -0.81 -5.61
CA ALA A 144 -16.19 -2.06 -5.04
C ALA A 144 -14.82 -1.91 -4.36
N MET A 145 -13.87 -1.24 -5.01
CA MET A 145 -12.51 -1.07 -4.48
C MET A 145 -12.47 -0.17 -3.26
N LEU A 146 -13.12 0.99 -3.29
CA LEU A 146 -13.13 1.91 -2.16
C LEU A 146 -13.98 1.37 -0.99
N GLY A 147 -15.07 0.67 -1.27
CA GLY A 147 -15.80 -0.07 -0.27
C GLY A 147 -14.95 -1.18 0.36
N LEU A 148 -14.18 -1.89 -0.46
CA LEU A 148 -13.27 -2.93 -0.01
C LEU A 148 -12.15 -2.38 0.89
N TYR A 149 -11.64 -1.17 0.64
CA TYR A 149 -10.69 -0.51 1.54
C TYR A 149 -11.28 -0.32 2.94
N GLY A 150 -12.55 0.08 3.03
CA GLY A 150 -13.24 0.15 4.31
C GLY A 150 -13.31 -1.20 5.02
N PHE A 151 -13.70 -2.26 4.32
CA PHE A 151 -13.73 -3.62 4.87
C PHE A 151 -12.35 -4.13 5.27
N ALA A 152 -11.35 -3.98 4.41
CA ALA A 152 -9.99 -4.45 4.67
C ALA A 152 -9.39 -3.76 5.89
N GLY A 153 -9.51 -2.44 5.99
CA GLY A 153 -9.10 -1.69 7.18
C GLY A 153 -9.82 -2.15 8.43
N TRP A 154 -11.13 -2.33 8.33
CA TRP A 154 -11.93 -2.80 9.45
C TRP A 154 -11.55 -4.22 9.91
N PHE A 155 -11.33 -5.17 9.00
CA PHE A 155 -10.90 -6.52 9.36
C PHE A 155 -9.54 -6.52 10.04
N ILE A 156 -8.59 -5.72 9.55
CA ILE A 156 -7.26 -5.56 10.18
C ILE A 156 -7.43 -4.97 11.59
N GLY A 157 -8.23 -3.93 11.75
CA GLY A 157 -8.55 -3.33 13.06
C GLY A 157 -9.22 -4.31 14.03
N MET A 158 -10.01 -5.26 13.51
CA MET A 158 -10.59 -6.38 14.25
C MET A 158 -9.63 -7.53 14.50
N GLN A 159 -8.35 -7.34 14.25
CA GLN A 159 -7.28 -8.35 14.42
C GLN A 159 -7.38 -9.55 13.45
N ASN A 160 -8.08 -9.40 12.35
CA ASN A 160 -8.31 -10.47 11.37
C ASN A 160 -7.78 -10.09 9.98
N SER A 161 -6.51 -10.33 9.74
CA SER A 161 -5.88 -10.12 8.44
C SER A 161 -6.06 -11.30 7.46
N ARG A 162 -6.62 -12.43 7.92
CA ARG A 162 -6.89 -13.59 7.05
C ARG A 162 -7.99 -13.28 6.03
N PHE A 163 -9.00 -12.50 6.42
CA PHE A 163 -10.08 -12.15 5.50
C PHE A 163 -9.61 -11.27 4.35
N PRO A 164 -8.86 -10.18 4.55
CA PRO A 164 -8.23 -9.45 3.46
C PRO A 164 -7.38 -10.35 2.55
N MET A 165 -6.63 -11.30 3.11
CA MET A 165 -5.83 -12.26 2.33
C MET A 165 -6.72 -13.16 1.45
N TYR A 166 -7.79 -13.74 1.99
CA TYR A 166 -8.71 -14.57 1.21
C TYR A 166 -9.39 -13.77 0.11
N ILE A 167 -9.76 -12.53 0.39
CA ILE A 167 -10.36 -11.61 -0.59
C ILE A 167 -9.37 -11.33 -1.72
N ALA A 168 -8.11 -11.00 -1.40
CA ALA A 168 -7.08 -10.73 -2.40
C ALA A 168 -6.81 -11.96 -3.29
N ILE A 169 -6.70 -13.15 -2.72
CA ILE A 169 -6.53 -14.41 -3.47
C ILE A 169 -7.74 -14.65 -4.38
N THR A 170 -8.96 -14.47 -3.87
CA THR A 170 -10.19 -14.65 -4.65
C THR A 170 -10.25 -13.66 -5.81
N GLN A 171 -9.91 -12.39 -5.58
CA GLN A 171 -9.85 -11.39 -6.65
C GLN A 171 -8.86 -11.79 -7.75
N ASN A 172 -7.67 -12.28 -7.39
CA ASN A 172 -6.69 -12.75 -8.37
C ASN A 172 -7.22 -13.93 -9.19
N ILE A 173 -7.80 -14.95 -8.54
CA ILE A 173 -8.36 -16.11 -9.23
C ILE A 173 -9.49 -15.70 -10.17
N VAL A 174 -10.42 -14.88 -9.70
CA VAL A 174 -11.55 -14.40 -10.51
C VAL A 174 -11.07 -13.54 -11.68
N ASN A 175 -10.09 -12.65 -11.45
CA ASN A 175 -9.50 -11.85 -12.52
C ASN A 175 -8.88 -12.74 -13.61
N ILE A 176 -8.05 -13.70 -13.24
CA ILE A 176 -7.42 -14.62 -14.20
C ILE A 176 -8.47 -15.37 -15.01
N LEU A 177 -9.43 -16.00 -14.34
CA LEU A 177 -10.46 -16.80 -15.01
C LEU A 177 -11.36 -15.94 -15.91
N ALA A 178 -11.81 -14.79 -15.42
CA ALA A 178 -12.67 -13.89 -16.19
C ALA A 178 -11.93 -13.27 -17.38
N SER A 179 -10.70 -12.82 -17.20
CA SER A 179 -9.89 -12.24 -18.27
C SER A 179 -9.58 -13.27 -19.36
N LEU A 180 -9.22 -14.49 -18.99
CA LEU A 180 -9.00 -15.60 -19.94
C LEU A 180 -10.31 -15.93 -20.70
N CYS A 181 -11.43 -15.97 -20.01
CA CYS A 181 -12.74 -16.24 -20.62
C CYS A 181 -13.09 -15.14 -21.64
N PHE A 182 -13.05 -13.87 -21.27
CA PHE A 182 -13.41 -12.78 -22.16
C PHE A 182 -12.44 -12.64 -23.35
N VAL A 183 -11.16 -12.85 -23.13
CA VAL A 183 -10.16 -12.70 -24.21
C VAL A 183 -10.21 -13.88 -25.16
N PHE A 184 -10.15 -15.12 -24.67
CA PHE A 184 -9.99 -16.30 -25.52
C PHE A 184 -11.29 -16.95 -25.95
N LEU A 185 -12.36 -16.91 -25.14
CA LEU A 185 -13.65 -17.47 -25.55
C LEU A 185 -14.55 -16.46 -26.29
N PHE A 186 -14.56 -15.20 -25.85
CA PHE A 186 -15.38 -14.16 -26.46
C PHE A 186 -14.63 -13.30 -27.49
N GLY A 187 -13.33 -13.51 -27.67
CA GLY A 187 -12.52 -12.78 -28.64
C GLY A 187 -12.31 -11.30 -28.32
N MET A 188 -12.56 -10.90 -27.07
CA MET A 188 -12.31 -9.53 -26.60
C MET A 188 -10.80 -9.29 -26.47
N LYS A 189 -10.40 -8.01 -26.52
CA LYS A 189 -9.02 -7.58 -26.39
C LYS A 189 -8.80 -6.87 -25.04
N VAL A 190 -8.43 -5.61 -25.08
CA VAL A 190 -8.27 -4.77 -23.87
C VAL A 190 -9.55 -4.69 -23.04
N GLU A 191 -10.70 -4.65 -23.70
CA GLU A 191 -12.01 -4.65 -23.06
C GLU A 191 -12.25 -5.91 -22.20
N GLY A 192 -11.78 -7.05 -22.69
CA GLY A 192 -11.95 -8.33 -21.97
C GLY A 192 -11.17 -8.37 -20.66
N VAL A 193 -9.94 -7.85 -20.67
CA VAL A 193 -9.12 -7.73 -19.47
C VAL A 193 -9.70 -6.69 -18.50
N ALA A 194 -10.19 -5.56 -19.02
CA ALA A 194 -10.86 -4.54 -18.20
C ALA A 194 -12.10 -5.09 -17.51
N LEU A 195 -12.94 -5.85 -18.22
CA LEU A 195 -14.12 -6.52 -17.65
C LEU A 195 -13.73 -7.59 -16.63
N GLY A 196 -12.65 -8.35 -16.88
CA GLY A 196 -12.13 -9.32 -15.93
C GLY A 196 -11.72 -8.67 -14.61
N THR A 197 -11.02 -7.55 -14.70
CA THR A 197 -10.63 -6.74 -13.53
C THR A 197 -11.86 -6.19 -12.80
N LEU A 198 -12.83 -5.67 -13.53
CA LEU A 198 -14.10 -5.15 -12.96
C LEU A 198 -14.85 -6.24 -12.18
N ILE A 199 -15.01 -7.42 -12.76
CA ILE A 199 -15.69 -8.55 -12.12
C ILE A 199 -14.93 -9.01 -10.88
N ALA A 200 -13.60 -9.07 -10.94
CA ALA A 200 -12.75 -9.44 -9.80
C ALA A 200 -12.91 -8.45 -8.62
N GLN A 201 -13.00 -7.16 -8.90
CA GLN A 201 -13.21 -6.13 -7.89
C GLN A 201 -14.56 -6.31 -7.16
N TYR A 202 -15.64 -6.54 -7.90
CA TYR A 202 -16.95 -6.80 -7.30
C TYR A 202 -17.01 -8.16 -6.60
N ALA A 203 -16.35 -9.18 -7.10
CA ALA A 203 -16.23 -10.48 -6.41
C ALA A 203 -15.53 -10.32 -5.04
N GLY A 204 -14.47 -9.53 -4.98
CA GLY A 204 -13.79 -9.21 -3.72
C GLY A 204 -14.67 -8.45 -2.74
N PHE A 205 -15.38 -7.44 -3.22
CA PHE A 205 -16.31 -6.66 -2.38
C PHE A 205 -17.48 -7.52 -1.87
N LEU A 206 -18.06 -8.34 -2.73
CA LEU A 206 -19.14 -9.27 -2.36
C LEU A 206 -18.64 -10.29 -1.32
N MET A 207 -17.43 -10.83 -1.52
CA MET A 207 -16.82 -11.74 -0.55
C MET A 207 -16.61 -11.06 0.80
N ALA A 208 -16.12 -9.83 0.83
CA ALA A 208 -15.96 -9.05 2.07
C ALA A 208 -17.29 -8.88 2.81
N LEU A 209 -18.34 -8.52 2.07
CA LEU A 209 -19.69 -8.39 2.61
C LEU A 209 -20.22 -9.72 3.17
N LEU A 210 -20.07 -10.81 2.42
CA LEU A 210 -20.52 -12.14 2.86
C LEU A 210 -19.76 -12.61 4.12
N LEU A 211 -18.44 -12.41 4.18
CA LEU A 211 -17.62 -12.72 5.35
C LEU A 211 -18.10 -11.92 6.57
N TRP A 212 -18.36 -10.63 6.38
CA TRP A 212 -18.90 -9.78 7.45
C TRP A 212 -20.27 -10.27 7.92
N LEU A 213 -21.19 -10.52 7.00
CA LEU A 213 -22.54 -11.00 7.32
C LEU A 213 -22.53 -12.35 8.03
N ARG A 214 -21.61 -13.25 7.67
CA ARG A 214 -21.54 -14.60 8.21
C ARG A 214 -20.86 -14.67 9.59
N TYR A 215 -19.70 -14.01 9.72
CA TYR A 215 -18.85 -14.17 10.90
C TYR A 215 -19.08 -13.11 11.97
N TYR A 216 -19.67 -11.96 11.63
CA TYR A 216 -19.92 -10.85 12.57
C TYR A 216 -21.41 -10.60 12.84
N LYS A 217 -22.20 -11.67 12.86
CA LYS A 217 -23.67 -11.62 13.07
C LYS A 217 -24.07 -10.86 14.34
N GLN A 218 -23.31 -11.00 15.44
CA GLN A 218 -23.60 -10.32 16.69
C GLN A 218 -23.40 -8.80 16.60
N LEU A 219 -22.41 -8.35 15.82
CA LEU A 219 -22.19 -6.93 15.60
C LEU A 219 -23.27 -6.33 14.71
N ARG A 220 -23.78 -7.08 13.73
CA ARG A 220 -24.89 -6.64 12.88
C ARG A 220 -26.14 -6.30 13.68
N LYS A 221 -26.45 -7.05 14.75
CA LYS A 221 -27.59 -6.77 15.64
C LYS A 221 -27.43 -5.46 16.41
N ARG A 222 -26.22 -4.92 16.51
CA ARG A 222 -25.89 -3.65 17.19
C ARG A 222 -25.76 -2.47 16.23
N VAL A 223 -26.16 -2.65 14.96
CA VAL A 223 -26.21 -1.55 13.99
C VAL A 223 -27.30 -0.58 14.37
N HIS A 224 -26.90 0.55 14.93
CA HIS A 224 -27.79 1.68 15.14
C HIS A 224 -27.47 2.74 14.09
N TRP A 225 -28.38 2.94 13.15
CA TRP A 225 -28.23 3.93 12.08
C TRP A 225 -28.11 5.36 12.64
N ARG A 226 -28.72 5.60 13.80
CA ARG A 226 -28.58 6.88 14.51
C ARG A 226 -27.15 7.05 15.01
N GLY A 227 -26.52 8.16 14.65
CA GLY A 227 -25.17 8.52 15.11
C GLY A 227 -24.02 8.06 14.22
N ILE A 228 -24.26 7.35 13.10
CA ILE A 228 -23.20 7.06 12.13
C ILE A 228 -22.62 8.37 11.59
N TRP A 229 -23.47 9.30 11.20
CA TRP A 229 -23.13 10.58 10.58
C TRP A 229 -23.07 11.74 11.59
N GLN A 230 -22.86 11.47 12.89
CA GLN A 230 -22.70 12.54 13.88
C GLN A 230 -21.52 13.43 13.51
N LYS A 231 -21.74 14.76 13.58
CA LYS A 231 -20.77 15.78 13.17
C LYS A 231 -19.40 15.59 13.82
N GLN A 232 -19.35 15.32 15.13
CA GLN A 232 -18.10 15.15 15.85
C GLN A 232 -17.35 13.87 15.43
N ALA A 233 -18.06 12.75 15.21
CA ALA A 233 -17.48 11.51 14.76
C ALA A 233 -16.96 11.62 13.31
N MET A 234 -17.72 12.30 12.43
CA MET A 234 -17.29 12.59 11.07
C MET A 234 -16.08 13.52 11.02
N TYR A 235 -16.06 14.55 11.87
CA TYR A 235 -14.92 15.45 11.96
C TYR A 235 -13.63 14.69 12.32
N ARG A 236 -13.69 13.83 13.37
CA ARG A 236 -12.55 12.98 13.76
C ARG A 236 -12.14 12.02 12.63
N PHE A 237 -13.12 11.41 11.98
CA PHE A 237 -12.88 10.52 10.84
C PHE A 237 -12.13 11.24 9.72
N PHE A 238 -12.61 12.40 9.30
CA PHE A 238 -11.97 13.18 8.25
C PHE A 238 -10.62 13.76 8.67
N GLN A 239 -10.44 14.15 9.92
CA GLN A 239 -9.16 14.66 10.41
C GLN A 239 -8.07 13.59 10.30
N VAL A 240 -8.34 12.36 10.77
CA VAL A 240 -7.40 11.23 10.67
C VAL A 240 -7.10 10.93 9.20
N ASN A 241 -8.12 10.81 8.37
CA ASN A 241 -7.96 10.47 6.96
C ASN A 241 -7.28 11.56 6.16
N ARG A 242 -7.53 12.85 6.46
CA ARG A 242 -6.83 13.98 5.82
C ARG A 242 -5.32 13.94 6.07
N ASP A 243 -4.92 13.68 7.31
CA ASP A 243 -3.50 13.65 7.67
C ASP A 243 -2.79 12.48 6.94
N ILE A 244 -3.44 11.32 6.85
CA ILE A 244 -2.93 10.18 6.07
C ILE A 244 -2.89 10.49 4.57
N PHE A 245 -3.91 11.16 4.04
CA PHE A 245 -3.96 11.59 2.65
C PHE A 245 -2.78 12.53 2.31
N LEU A 246 -2.56 13.58 3.12
CA LEU A 246 -1.45 14.52 2.92
C LEU A 246 -0.09 13.83 3.02
N ARG A 247 0.06 12.89 3.97
CA ARG A 247 1.25 12.05 4.05
C ARG A 247 1.47 11.25 2.77
N THR A 248 0.41 10.67 2.22
CA THR A 248 0.50 9.88 1.00
C THR A 248 0.86 10.74 -0.20
N LEU A 249 0.37 11.96 -0.29
CA LEU A 249 0.80 12.91 -1.33
C LEU A 249 2.30 13.22 -1.27
N CYS A 250 2.86 13.41 -0.07
CA CYS A 250 4.31 13.59 0.09
C CYS A 250 5.08 12.36 -0.41
N LEU A 251 4.61 11.16 -0.08
CA LEU A 251 5.22 9.91 -0.49
C LEU A 251 5.16 9.71 -2.02
N VAL A 252 4.02 10.01 -2.63
CA VAL A 252 3.85 10.00 -4.09
C VAL A 252 4.79 11.02 -4.75
N ALA A 253 4.88 12.23 -4.20
CA ALA A 253 5.76 13.28 -4.73
C ALA A 253 7.23 12.85 -4.71
N VAL A 254 7.72 12.27 -3.61
CA VAL A 254 9.09 11.74 -3.52
C VAL A 254 9.33 10.62 -4.53
N THR A 255 8.40 9.68 -4.65
CA THR A 255 8.54 8.53 -5.57
C THR A 255 8.52 8.96 -7.03
N MET A 256 7.60 9.86 -7.39
CA MET A 256 7.52 10.39 -8.76
C MET A 256 8.74 11.25 -9.11
N PHE A 257 9.20 12.05 -8.18
CA PHE A 257 10.42 12.84 -8.38
C PHE A 257 11.65 11.94 -8.53
N PHE A 258 11.78 10.88 -7.74
CA PHE A 258 12.87 9.92 -7.86
C PHE A 258 12.95 9.31 -9.27
N THR A 259 11.81 8.90 -9.81
CA THR A 259 11.72 8.35 -11.16
C THR A 259 12.05 9.42 -12.23
N SER A 260 11.50 10.62 -12.08
CA SER A 260 11.72 11.73 -13.01
C SER A 260 13.17 12.20 -13.02
N ALA A 261 13.79 12.34 -11.85
CA ALA A 261 15.20 12.71 -11.73
C ALA A 261 16.15 11.63 -12.28
N GLY A 262 15.79 10.36 -12.14
CA GLY A 262 16.50 9.25 -12.80
C GLY A 262 16.38 9.31 -14.32
N ALA A 263 15.19 9.57 -14.85
CA ALA A 263 14.94 9.72 -16.28
C ALA A 263 15.73 10.89 -16.90
N ALA A 264 15.86 11.99 -16.20
CA ALA A 264 16.65 13.15 -16.64
C ALA A 264 18.14 12.85 -16.77
N GLN A 265 18.65 11.81 -16.14
CA GLN A 265 20.06 11.39 -16.20
C GLN A 265 20.35 10.36 -17.33
N GLY A 266 19.33 9.92 -18.05
CA GLY A 266 19.43 9.02 -19.19
C GLY A 266 18.69 7.69 -19.00
N GLU A 267 18.52 6.98 -20.12
CA GLU A 267 17.73 5.72 -20.16
C GLU A 267 18.35 4.60 -19.33
N ILE A 268 19.68 4.47 -19.32
CA ILE A 268 20.37 3.43 -18.56
C ILE A 268 20.20 3.69 -17.06
N VAL A 269 20.37 4.93 -16.61
CA VAL A 269 20.20 5.31 -15.19
C VAL A 269 18.74 5.08 -14.75
N LEU A 270 17.77 5.45 -15.58
CA LEU A 270 16.36 5.17 -15.31
C LEU A 270 16.10 3.66 -15.16
N ALA A 271 16.62 2.85 -16.07
CA ALA A 271 16.47 1.39 -16.03
C ALA A 271 17.11 0.80 -14.76
N VAL A 272 18.32 1.23 -14.42
CA VAL A 272 19.02 0.81 -13.20
C VAL A 272 18.22 1.18 -11.95
N ASN A 273 17.80 2.44 -11.83
CA ASN A 273 17.01 2.90 -10.69
C ASN A 273 15.69 2.13 -10.56
N THR A 274 15.03 1.85 -11.67
CA THR A 274 13.79 1.08 -11.69
C THR A 274 14.00 -0.35 -11.18
N LEU A 275 15.07 -1.03 -11.63
CA LEU A 275 15.40 -2.38 -11.17
C LEU A 275 15.75 -2.41 -9.67
N LEU A 276 16.59 -1.49 -9.23
CA LEU A 276 16.99 -1.41 -7.82
C LEU A 276 15.80 -1.08 -6.90
N MET A 277 14.86 -0.26 -7.38
CA MET A 277 13.62 0.04 -6.66
C MET A 277 12.68 -1.17 -6.54
N GLN A 278 12.78 -2.18 -7.40
CA GLN A 278 12.04 -3.44 -7.22
C GLN A 278 12.48 -4.18 -5.94
N LEU A 279 13.77 -4.12 -5.62
CA LEU A 279 14.30 -4.70 -4.38
C LEU A 279 13.78 -3.96 -3.14
N PHE A 280 13.67 -2.64 -3.21
CA PHE A 280 12.98 -1.84 -2.18
C PHE A 280 11.50 -2.23 -2.05
N THR A 281 10.80 -2.39 -3.16
CA THR A 281 9.38 -2.75 -3.19
C THR A 281 9.15 -4.12 -2.56
N LEU A 282 9.99 -5.10 -2.86
CA LEU A 282 9.92 -6.43 -2.24
C LEU A 282 10.08 -6.36 -0.71
N PHE A 283 11.08 -5.61 -0.25
CA PHE A 283 11.29 -5.37 1.18
C PHE A 283 10.08 -4.66 1.81
N SER A 284 9.53 -3.65 1.13
CA SER A 284 8.39 -2.89 1.63
C SER A 284 7.14 -3.75 1.82
N TYR A 285 6.82 -4.67 0.91
CA TYR A 285 5.67 -5.56 1.05
C TYR A 285 5.73 -6.43 2.31
N ILE A 286 6.93 -6.87 2.68
CA ILE A 286 7.14 -7.67 3.88
C ILE A 286 7.03 -6.77 5.13
N MET A 287 7.67 -5.61 5.10
CA MET A 287 7.60 -4.66 6.22
C MET A 287 6.20 -4.11 6.45
N ASP A 288 5.43 -3.88 5.39
CA ASP A 288 4.02 -3.46 5.48
C ASP A 288 3.16 -4.50 6.20
N GLY A 289 3.44 -5.80 6.03
CA GLY A 289 2.76 -6.83 6.80
C GLY A 289 2.99 -6.70 8.31
N PHE A 290 4.21 -6.40 8.72
CA PHE A 290 4.54 -6.13 10.13
C PHE A 290 4.00 -4.77 10.59
N ALA A 291 3.95 -3.77 9.71
CA ALA A 291 3.29 -2.50 9.99
C ALA A 291 1.79 -2.69 10.28
N TYR A 292 1.10 -3.54 9.53
CA TYR A 292 -0.32 -3.88 9.79
C TYR A 292 -0.51 -4.59 11.14
N ALA A 293 0.45 -5.42 11.54
CA ALA A 293 0.44 -6.00 12.88
C ALA A 293 0.62 -4.91 13.96
N GLY A 294 1.51 -3.95 13.73
CA GLY A 294 1.68 -2.76 14.58
C GLY A 294 0.42 -1.93 14.67
N GLU A 295 -0.21 -1.65 13.54
CA GLU A 295 -1.47 -0.90 13.41
C GLU A 295 -2.61 -1.54 14.24
N ALA A 296 -2.81 -2.83 14.06
CA ALA A 296 -3.86 -3.55 14.74
C ALA A 296 -3.61 -3.71 16.25
N LEU A 297 -2.42 -4.13 16.63
CA LEU A 297 -2.08 -4.44 18.02
C LEU A 297 -1.85 -3.18 18.86
N ALA A 298 -1.11 -2.18 18.33
CA ALA A 298 -0.90 -0.93 19.05
C ALA A 298 -2.23 -0.21 19.29
N GLY A 299 -3.08 -0.09 18.27
CA GLY A 299 -4.41 0.51 18.42
C GLY A 299 -5.25 -0.20 19.47
N ARG A 300 -5.28 -1.52 19.45
CA ARG A 300 -5.99 -2.32 20.45
C ARG A 300 -5.49 -2.07 21.86
N TYR A 301 -4.17 -2.05 22.08
CA TYR A 301 -3.63 -1.87 23.43
C TYR A 301 -3.76 -0.44 23.92
N ILE A 302 -3.66 0.56 23.05
CA ILE A 302 -3.95 1.96 23.35
C ILE A 302 -5.43 2.12 23.74
N GLY A 303 -6.34 1.56 22.93
CA GLY A 303 -7.78 1.57 23.24
C GLY A 303 -8.12 0.90 24.57
N ALA A 304 -7.44 -0.18 24.91
CA ALA A 304 -7.61 -0.89 26.17
C ALA A 304 -6.89 -0.23 27.38
N GLY A 305 -6.11 0.84 27.16
CA GLY A 305 -5.29 1.46 28.21
C GLY A 305 -4.13 0.57 28.70
N ASN A 306 -3.78 -0.48 27.97
CA ASN A 306 -2.76 -1.45 28.38
C ASN A 306 -1.36 -1.08 27.86
N ARG A 307 -0.73 -0.14 28.55
CA ARG A 307 0.62 0.36 28.19
C ARG A 307 1.70 -0.72 28.25
N MET A 308 1.62 -1.66 29.16
CA MET A 308 2.61 -2.73 29.30
C MET A 308 2.65 -3.63 28.06
N GLU A 309 1.49 -4.08 27.58
CA GLU A 309 1.40 -4.88 26.36
C GLU A 309 1.74 -4.06 25.10
N LEU A 310 1.44 -2.77 25.10
CA LEU A 310 1.85 -1.86 24.04
C LEU A 310 3.39 -1.81 23.91
N HIS A 311 4.10 -1.49 24.98
CA HIS A 311 5.56 -1.43 25.00
C HIS A 311 6.20 -2.78 24.59
N ARG A 312 5.62 -3.87 25.08
CA ARG A 312 6.08 -5.20 24.73
C ARG A 312 5.93 -5.49 23.24
N THR A 313 4.77 -5.17 22.67
CA THR A 313 4.47 -5.35 21.25
C THR A 313 5.40 -4.51 20.40
N VAL A 314 5.60 -3.24 20.74
CA VAL A 314 6.58 -2.37 20.05
C VAL A 314 7.96 -2.99 20.05
N ARG A 315 8.46 -3.44 21.21
CA ARG A 315 9.77 -4.10 21.30
C ARG A 315 9.86 -5.36 20.45
N GLN A 316 8.81 -6.18 20.40
CA GLN A 316 8.77 -7.39 19.59
C GLN A 316 8.74 -7.06 18.08
N LEU A 317 7.95 -6.07 17.67
CA LEU A 317 7.91 -5.61 16.28
C LEU A 317 9.28 -5.09 15.82
N PHE A 318 9.95 -4.30 16.64
CA PHE A 318 11.30 -3.84 16.32
C PHE A 318 12.34 -4.96 16.32
N GLY A 319 12.18 -5.97 17.18
CA GLY A 319 13.00 -7.19 17.11
C GLY A 319 12.86 -7.92 15.78
N TRP A 320 11.62 -8.08 15.29
CA TRP A 320 11.37 -8.62 13.95
C TRP A 320 11.91 -7.71 12.85
N GLY A 321 11.73 -6.38 12.97
CA GLY A 321 12.24 -5.42 12.00
C GLY A 321 13.76 -5.46 11.85
N VAL A 322 14.49 -5.50 12.95
CA VAL A 322 15.96 -5.65 12.93
C VAL A 322 16.37 -6.98 12.31
N GLY A 323 15.74 -8.09 12.71
CA GLY A 323 16.04 -9.40 12.16
C GLY A 323 15.78 -9.49 10.65
N LEU A 324 14.64 -8.95 10.18
CA LEU A 324 14.30 -8.92 8.78
C LEU A 324 15.21 -7.99 7.98
N SER A 325 15.53 -6.80 8.49
CA SER A 325 16.42 -5.88 7.79
C SER A 325 17.84 -6.45 7.64
N ALA A 326 18.36 -7.07 8.69
CA ALA A 326 19.64 -7.78 8.60
C ALA A 326 19.58 -8.95 7.62
N GLY A 327 18.50 -9.75 7.66
CA GLY A 327 18.28 -10.86 6.73
C GLY A 327 18.19 -10.41 5.27
N PHE A 328 17.46 -9.33 4.98
CA PHE A 328 17.36 -8.76 3.63
C PHE A 328 18.67 -8.15 3.15
N THR A 329 19.40 -7.45 4.01
CA THR A 329 20.73 -6.92 3.67
C THR A 329 21.69 -8.05 3.30
N LEU A 330 21.71 -9.15 4.09
CA LEU A 330 22.50 -10.33 3.77
C LEU A 330 22.05 -11.01 2.47
N LEU A 331 20.73 -11.19 2.29
CA LEU A 331 20.16 -11.79 1.09
C LEU A 331 20.52 -11.00 -0.18
N TYR A 332 20.41 -9.68 -0.12
CA TYR A 332 20.77 -8.80 -1.22
C TYR A 332 22.29 -8.76 -1.42
N GLY A 333 23.10 -8.79 -0.36
CA GLY A 333 24.56 -8.81 -0.44
C GLY A 333 25.10 -10.09 -1.10
N ILE A 334 24.49 -11.23 -0.83
CA ILE A 334 24.90 -12.54 -1.41
C ILE A 334 24.31 -12.73 -2.83
N GLY A 335 23.06 -12.35 -3.03
CA GLY A 335 22.29 -12.67 -4.23
C GLY A 335 22.14 -11.53 -5.24
N GLY A 336 22.68 -10.33 -4.98
CA GLY A 336 22.35 -9.11 -5.68
C GLY A 336 22.45 -9.17 -7.20
N GLN A 337 23.58 -9.58 -7.73
CA GLN A 337 23.77 -9.73 -9.19
C GLN A 337 22.86 -10.81 -9.78
N SER A 338 22.67 -11.91 -9.06
CA SER A 338 21.75 -12.98 -9.49
C SER A 338 20.30 -12.51 -9.54
N PHE A 339 19.87 -11.68 -8.57
CA PHE A 339 18.55 -11.06 -8.61
C PHE A 339 18.38 -10.11 -9.78
N LEU A 340 19.37 -9.31 -10.10
CA LEU A 340 19.33 -8.41 -11.25
C LEU A 340 19.27 -9.21 -12.55
N GLY A 341 20.02 -10.29 -12.67
CA GLY A 341 19.99 -11.18 -13.83
C GLY A 341 18.66 -11.93 -14.04
N LEU A 342 17.85 -12.08 -12.97
CA LEU A 342 16.47 -12.59 -13.09
C LEU A 342 15.49 -11.54 -13.64
N LEU A 343 15.78 -10.25 -13.43
CA LEU A 343 14.91 -9.16 -13.83
C LEU A 343 15.21 -8.62 -15.22
N THR A 344 16.45 -8.72 -15.69
CA THR A 344 16.86 -8.24 -17.02
C THR A 344 18.02 -9.07 -17.59
N ASN A 345 18.06 -9.17 -18.93
CA ASN A 345 19.17 -9.76 -19.66
C ASN A 345 20.15 -8.69 -20.22
N GLU A 346 19.85 -7.40 -20.00
CA GLU A 346 20.68 -6.30 -20.50
C GLU A 346 21.95 -6.14 -19.67
N SER A 347 23.07 -6.59 -20.23
CA SER A 347 24.37 -6.57 -19.54
C SER A 347 24.85 -5.17 -19.16
N SER A 348 24.56 -4.17 -19.98
CA SER A 348 24.89 -2.76 -19.69
C SER A 348 24.17 -2.23 -18.43
N VAL A 349 22.92 -2.61 -18.25
CA VAL A 349 22.12 -2.21 -17.08
C VAL A 349 22.60 -2.94 -15.83
N ILE A 350 22.91 -4.24 -15.92
CA ILE A 350 23.43 -5.02 -14.79
C ILE A 350 24.78 -4.46 -14.31
N GLN A 351 25.67 -4.15 -15.25
CA GLN A 351 26.99 -3.61 -14.95
C GLN A 351 26.91 -2.22 -14.30
N GLU A 352 26.04 -1.35 -14.81
CA GLU A 352 25.83 -0.03 -14.20
C GLU A 352 25.14 -0.12 -12.85
N ALA A 353 24.25 -1.09 -12.66
CA ALA A 353 23.57 -1.32 -11.38
C ALA A 353 24.54 -1.66 -10.23
N ASP A 354 25.66 -2.32 -10.51
CA ASP A 354 26.69 -2.63 -9.51
C ASP A 354 27.25 -1.35 -8.86
N THR A 355 27.33 -0.25 -9.60
CA THR A 355 27.80 1.04 -9.11
C THR A 355 26.90 1.60 -7.99
N TYR A 356 25.60 1.32 -8.05
CA TYR A 356 24.62 1.84 -7.08
C TYR A 356 24.13 0.78 -6.09
N PHE A 357 24.57 -0.47 -6.22
CA PHE A 357 24.00 -1.59 -5.48
C PHE A 357 24.20 -1.48 -3.96
N TYR A 358 25.27 -0.87 -3.48
CA TYR A 358 25.49 -0.67 -2.05
C TYR A 358 24.42 0.23 -1.40
N TRP A 359 23.77 1.12 -2.15
CA TRP A 359 22.64 1.89 -1.64
C TRP A 359 21.44 0.98 -1.33
N VAL A 360 21.23 -0.03 -2.16
CA VAL A 360 20.16 -1.03 -1.94
C VAL A 360 20.42 -1.84 -0.68
N LEU A 361 21.66 -2.16 -0.37
CA LEU A 361 22.02 -2.83 0.89
C LEU A 361 21.70 -1.98 2.12
N ALA A 362 21.74 -0.67 2.00
CA ALA A 362 21.39 0.26 3.08
C ALA A 362 19.86 0.40 3.29
N ILE A 363 19.05 0.13 2.27
CA ILE A 363 17.59 0.33 2.31
C ILE A 363 16.92 -0.41 3.48
N PRO A 364 17.13 -1.73 3.70
CA PRO A 364 16.47 -2.42 4.79
C PRO A 364 16.81 -1.82 6.17
N LEU A 365 18.07 -1.47 6.38
CA LEU A 365 18.53 -0.89 7.64
C LEU A 365 18.01 0.53 7.85
N ALA A 366 17.92 1.33 6.79
CA ALA A 366 17.42 2.70 6.87
C ALA A 366 15.89 2.75 7.00
N GLY A 367 15.18 1.81 6.37
CA GLY A 367 13.74 1.87 6.16
C GLY A 367 12.88 1.15 7.20
N PHE A 368 13.35 0.05 7.82
CA PHE A 368 12.49 -0.80 8.66
C PHE A 368 11.79 -0.03 9.78
N SER A 369 12.49 0.91 10.40
CA SER A 369 11.96 1.74 11.49
C SER A 369 10.79 2.61 11.01
N ALA A 370 10.89 3.19 9.81
CA ALA A 370 9.84 4.02 9.23
C ALA A 370 8.54 3.23 9.01
N PHE A 371 8.63 2.01 8.48
CA PHE A 371 7.46 1.15 8.26
C PHE A 371 6.78 0.77 9.58
N LEU A 372 7.55 0.35 10.57
CA LEU A 372 7.00 -0.08 11.85
C LEU A 372 6.35 1.06 12.62
N TRP A 373 7.00 2.23 12.65
CA TRP A 373 6.42 3.41 13.28
C TRP A 373 5.17 3.89 12.56
N ASP A 374 5.12 3.85 11.23
CA ASP A 374 3.91 4.19 10.47
C ASP A 374 2.72 3.34 10.95
N GLY A 375 2.90 2.02 11.05
CA GLY A 375 1.84 1.15 11.55
C GLY A 375 1.42 1.50 12.99
N ILE A 376 2.37 1.69 13.89
CA ILE A 376 2.09 2.05 15.29
C ILE A 376 1.38 3.40 15.40
N PHE A 377 1.79 4.41 14.62
CA PHE A 377 1.16 5.73 14.61
C PHE A 377 -0.26 5.71 14.03
N ILE A 378 -0.51 4.89 13.00
CA ILE A 378 -1.87 4.67 12.48
C ILE A 378 -2.74 4.02 13.55
N GLY A 379 -2.25 2.96 14.20
CA GLY A 379 -2.95 2.31 15.30
C GLY A 379 -3.23 3.25 16.47
N ALA A 380 -2.28 4.12 16.78
CA ALA A 380 -2.44 5.17 17.78
C ALA A 380 -3.35 6.32 17.34
N THR A 381 -3.76 6.37 16.07
CA THR A 381 -4.42 7.54 15.44
C THR A 381 -3.62 8.86 15.61
N ALA A 382 -2.31 8.72 15.76
CA ALA A 382 -1.36 9.84 15.88
C ALA A 382 -0.93 10.35 14.50
N THR A 383 -1.90 10.56 13.63
CA THR A 383 -1.70 10.83 12.20
C THR A 383 -1.06 12.19 11.93
N ARG A 384 -1.29 13.17 12.80
CA ARG A 384 -0.65 14.49 12.70
C ARG A 384 0.87 14.41 12.91
N GLN A 385 1.32 13.63 13.89
CA GLN A 385 2.75 13.42 14.15
C GLN A 385 3.40 12.64 13.01
N MET A 386 2.71 11.65 12.46
CA MET A 386 3.14 10.90 11.29
C MET A 386 3.27 11.81 10.05
N LEU A 387 2.32 12.70 9.81
CA LEU A 387 2.38 13.70 8.75
C LEU A 387 3.57 14.64 8.93
N PHE A 388 3.80 15.14 10.14
CA PHE A 388 4.92 16.02 10.44
C PHE A 388 6.27 15.35 10.16
N SER A 389 6.44 14.10 10.56
CA SER A 389 7.66 13.33 10.24
C SER A 389 7.87 13.15 8.73
N MET A 390 6.78 12.95 7.99
CA MET A 390 6.83 12.82 6.54
C MET A 390 7.22 14.15 5.86
N PHE A 391 6.73 15.29 6.33
CA PHE A 391 7.14 16.60 5.81
C PHE A 391 8.64 16.84 6.00
N ILE A 392 9.17 16.55 7.19
CA ILE A 392 10.60 16.71 7.47
C ILE A 392 11.42 15.80 6.55
N ALA A 393 11.04 14.53 6.43
CA ALA A 393 11.73 13.57 5.60
C ALA A 393 11.70 13.96 4.11
N SER A 394 10.54 14.37 3.60
CA SER A 394 10.39 14.81 2.21
C SER A 394 11.17 16.08 1.92
N ALA A 395 11.13 17.06 2.82
CA ALA A 395 11.93 18.29 2.68
C ALA A 395 13.42 17.96 2.65
N SER A 396 13.88 17.04 3.52
CA SER A 396 15.29 16.59 3.54
C SER A 396 15.67 15.85 2.26
N PHE A 397 14.76 15.07 1.67
CA PHE A 397 15.00 14.41 0.39
C PHE A 397 15.29 15.43 -0.71
N PHE A 398 14.41 16.41 -0.91
CA PHE A 398 14.59 17.42 -1.94
C PHE A 398 15.84 18.28 -1.67
N LEU A 399 16.05 18.71 -0.42
CA LEU A 399 17.21 19.51 -0.05
C LEU A 399 18.52 18.77 -0.32
N THR A 400 18.63 17.51 0.10
CA THR A 400 19.82 16.68 -0.13
C THR A 400 20.08 16.51 -1.63
N TYR A 401 19.04 16.18 -2.40
CA TYR A 401 19.19 16.01 -3.84
C TYR A 401 19.71 17.27 -4.51
N TYR A 402 19.06 18.41 -4.28
CA TYR A 402 19.44 19.68 -4.95
C TYR A 402 20.82 20.20 -4.52
N ILE A 403 21.27 19.92 -3.30
CA ILE A 403 22.62 20.30 -2.85
C ILE A 403 23.69 19.45 -3.55
N PHE A 404 23.47 18.15 -3.67
CA PHE A 404 24.51 17.20 -4.08
C PHE A 404 24.43 16.72 -5.53
N GLN A 405 23.32 16.98 -6.25
CA GLN A 405 23.13 16.49 -7.62
C GLN A 405 24.25 16.92 -8.59
N GLY A 406 24.79 18.12 -8.46
CA GLY A 406 25.85 18.65 -9.34
C GLY A 406 27.19 17.95 -9.17
N VAL A 407 27.44 17.33 -8.03
CA VAL A 407 28.72 16.66 -7.69
C VAL A 407 28.59 15.15 -7.76
N MET A 408 27.45 14.60 -7.32
CA MET A 408 27.27 13.16 -7.11
C MET A 408 26.32 12.51 -8.14
N GLY A 409 25.63 13.29 -8.97
CA GLY A 409 24.69 12.75 -9.99
C GLY A 409 23.64 11.81 -9.38
N ASN A 410 23.53 10.59 -9.91
CA ASN A 410 22.56 9.60 -9.43
C ASN A 410 22.82 9.11 -7.98
N HIS A 411 24.08 9.15 -7.51
CA HIS A 411 24.37 8.87 -6.09
C HIS A 411 23.67 9.85 -5.15
N ALA A 412 23.52 11.12 -5.54
CA ALA A 412 22.78 12.11 -4.76
C ALA A 412 21.30 11.72 -4.61
N LEU A 413 20.70 11.15 -5.65
CA LEU A 413 19.31 10.69 -5.61
C LEU A 413 19.12 9.54 -4.63
N TRP A 414 20.00 8.54 -4.66
CA TRP A 414 19.98 7.41 -3.74
C TRP A 414 20.30 7.85 -2.31
N MET A 415 21.30 8.72 -2.11
CA MET A 415 21.62 9.28 -0.80
C MET A 415 20.42 10.03 -0.22
N ALA A 416 19.75 10.85 -1.01
CA ALA A 416 18.55 11.56 -0.61
C ALA A 416 17.43 10.59 -0.18
N PHE A 417 17.26 9.49 -0.90
CA PHE A 417 16.27 8.46 -0.57
C PHE A 417 16.59 7.73 0.74
N ILE A 418 17.85 7.38 0.97
CA ILE A 418 18.29 6.76 2.25
C ILE A 418 18.09 7.72 3.42
N ILE A 419 18.44 8.99 3.26
CA ILE A 419 18.21 10.01 4.28
C ILE A 419 16.72 10.19 4.55
N TYR A 420 15.90 10.21 3.51
CA TYR A 420 14.44 10.26 3.63
C TYR A 420 13.89 9.09 4.47
N LEU A 421 14.28 7.86 4.17
CA LEU A 421 13.84 6.68 4.92
C LEU A 421 14.31 6.73 6.38
N SER A 422 15.57 7.09 6.59
CA SER A 422 16.17 7.16 7.92
C SER A 422 15.52 8.25 8.79
N LEU A 423 15.37 9.46 8.26
CA LEU A 423 14.76 10.58 9.00
C LEU A 423 13.30 10.33 9.31
N ARG A 424 12.56 9.72 8.40
CA ARG A 424 11.16 9.33 8.63
C ARG A 424 11.06 8.45 9.89
N GLY A 425 11.90 7.42 9.99
CA GLY A 425 11.94 6.54 11.14
C GLY A 425 12.46 7.21 12.42
N LEU A 426 13.52 8.01 12.33
CA LEU A 426 14.12 8.69 13.49
C LEU A 426 13.20 9.75 14.10
N VAL A 427 12.58 10.59 13.27
CA VAL A 427 11.63 11.61 13.74
C VAL A 427 10.42 10.96 14.40
N GLN A 428 9.89 9.88 13.80
CA GLN A 428 8.81 9.12 14.41
C GLN A 428 9.22 8.48 15.73
N ALA A 429 10.41 7.89 15.83
CA ALA A 429 10.92 7.33 17.07
C ALA A 429 11.01 8.39 18.19
N PHE A 430 11.42 9.61 17.85
CA PHE A 430 11.45 10.72 18.78
C PHE A 430 10.05 11.14 19.25
N LEU A 431 9.11 11.26 18.30
CA LEU A 431 7.72 11.62 18.60
C LEU A 431 6.95 10.51 19.32
N ALA A 432 7.36 9.26 19.14
CA ALA A 432 6.72 8.10 19.76
C ALA A 432 6.80 8.11 21.29
N LYS A 433 7.77 8.81 21.90
CA LYS A 433 7.84 9.00 23.34
C LYS A 433 6.55 9.57 23.94
N LYS A 434 5.84 10.43 23.20
CA LYS A 434 4.55 11.02 23.61
C LYS A 434 3.35 10.09 23.44
N ILE A 435 3.50 9.01 22.70
CA ILE A 435 2.41 8.09 22.34
C ILE A 435 2.52 6.80 23.13
N VAL A 436 3.74 6.32 23.32
CA VAL A 436 4.04 5.03 23.95
C VAL A 436 4.25 5.19 25.45
N HIS A 437 4.73 6.32 25.93
CA HIS A 437 4.88 6.67 27.35
C HIS A 437 3.71 7.51 27.85
#